data_002a526ef8c685a181189492a716a6e4
#
_entry.id   002a526ef8c685a181189492a716a6e4
#
_cell.length_a   1.000
_cell.length_b   1.000
_cell.length_c   1.000
_cell.angle_alpha   90.00
_cell.angle_beta   90.00
_cell.angle_gamma   90.00
#
_symmetry.space_group_name_H-M   'P 1'
#
loop_
_entity.id
_entity.type
_entity.pdbx_description
1 polymer ?
#
loop_
_entity_poly.entity_id
_entity_poly.type
_entity_poly.pdbx_seq_one_letter_code
_entity_poly.pdbx_strand_id
1 'polypeptide(L)'
;MVGIQFLQVLGIILVAAAVLSMAARSIQMPTIVAYLLAGILIGPVLGWVAMSPGLHLFADMGIALLLFLVGLELPFWRIRDIGKVAVVGGIGQFVFTAVIGYWLCLRLEFTAREAFFLSTALTFSSTVVVVKLLDEKGERDRLYGRIAVGIFLVQDLMAMLMLTFLISFSSGLDRSWAVIMADMGRAFGGLALLLGLAWVAACYLFRRPFAWAAHSLDLLLIWSLAWCFLLAFLADYFHLAPAIGAFLAGLSLAQLPYNQHLMQRVNPLMNFFLAVFFVTLGLSADVHGALSHRWSTLLLSLFVLIGNPLIFMMMIRWMGYSRRASFLASLTVAQISEFSFIFIGVGLSHGWLGREILSITALVGMVTMAASAYMILYNHELHRFFERTGILKWWIFRLPRRRKRVGRIVCDSNEEPMKDHVIVVGMNSVGRKIVHELHQQGETVLALDYDLGKLKDLPVRVLMGNVEYLVLLDEAGLERAKLLVSCLKDDKTNELLAYRCQLAKVPCSAHLLTLCGLDRLRAFGVDHVMLPKEEGTRLTLQQLRRMEVLRS
;
A
#
# COMPACT_ATOMS: atom_id res chain seq x y z
N MET A 1 -20.53 -31.27 -24.63
CA MET A 1 -20.54 -31.76 -23.24
C MET A 1 -19.54 -31.04 -22.32
N VAL A 2 -18.30 -30.77 -22.75
CA VAL A 2 -17.28 -30.09 -21.89
C VAL A 2 -17.72 -28.71 -21.41
N GLY A 3 -18.42 -27.90 -22.21
CA GLY A 3 -18.86 -26.57 -21.82
C GLY A 3 -19.97 -26.55 -20.77
N ILE A 4 -20.86 -27.51 -20.76
CA ILE A 4 -21.95 -27.61 -19.74
C ILE A 4 -21.35 -27.97 -18.39
N GLN A 5 -20.40 -28.89 -18.36
CA GLN A 5 -19.70 -29.27 -17.13
C GLN A 5 -18.90 -28.13 -16.55
N PHE A 6 -18.24 -27.30 -17.40
CA PHE A 6 -17.50 -26.14 -16.94
C PHE A 6 -18.42 -25.07 -16.31
N LEU A 7 -19.58 -24.78 -16.92
CA LEU A 7 -20.54 -23.82 -16.39
C LEU A 7 -21.12 -24.28 -15.04
N GLN A 8 -21.39 -25.57 -14.89
CA GLN A 8 -21.85 -26.14 -13.61
C GLN A 8 -20.79 -26.01 -12.52
N VAL A 9 -19.53 -26.34 -12.83
CA VAL A 9 -18.40 -26.21 -11.90
C VAL A 9 -18.21 -24.75 -11.48
N LEU A 10 -18.24 -23.83 -12.43
CA LEU A 10 -18.13 -22.39 -12.14
C LEU A 10 -19.31 -21.92 -11.27
N GLY A 11 -20.53 -22.41 -11.52
CA GLY A 11 -21.69 -22.11 -10.70
C GLY A 11 -21.52 -22.58 -9.26
N ILE A 12 -21.05 -23.82 -9.04
CA ILE A 12 -20.79 -24.37 -7.69
C ILE A 12 -19.74 -23.52 -6.97
N ILE A 13 -18.64 -23.15 -7.66
CA ILE A 13 -17.57 -22.30 -7.13
C ILE A 13 -18.13 -20.95 -6.66
N LEU A 14 -18.93 -20.30 -7.49
CA LEU A 14 -19.48 -18.98 -7.16
C LEU A 14 -20.50 -19.03 -6.01
N VAL A 15 -21.34 -20.06 -5.98
CA VAL A 15 -22.30 -20.27 -4.87
C VAL A 15 -21.54 -20.51 -3.56
N ALA A 16 -20.56 -21.42 -3.55
CA ALA A 16 -19.75 -21.69 -2.37
C ALA A 16 -19.00 -20.43 -1.90
N ALA A 17 -18.38 -19.69 -2.82
CA ALA A 17 -17.71 -18.43 -2.54
C ALA A 17 -18.67 -17.38 -1.95
N ALA A 18 -19.88 -17.23 -2.49
CA ALA A 18 -20.88 -16.29 -2.02
C ALA A 18 -21.37 -16.65 -0.60
N VAL A 19 -21.72 -17.91 -0.36
CA VAL A 19 -22.22 -18.37 0.95
C VAL A 19 -21.16 -18.20 2.03
N LEU A 20 -19.92 -18.64 1.77
CA LEU A 20 -18.84 -18.52 2.77
C LEU A 20 -18.37 -17.10 2.96
N SER A 21 -18.38 -16.25 1.92
CA SER A 21 -18.05 -14.83 2.08
C SER A 21 -19.10 -14.07 2.89
N MET A 22 -20.38 -14.45 2.78
CA MET A 22 -21.45 -13.89 3.62
C MET A 22 -21.26 -14.30 5.10
N ALA A 23 -20.94 -15.57 5.36
CA ALA A 23 -20.61 -16.04 6.70
C ALA A 23 -19.35 -15.36 7.27
N ALA A 24 -18.29 -15.23 6.47
CA ALA A 24 -17.06 -14.55 6.86
C ALA A 24 -17.27 -13.08 7.21
N ARG A 25 -18.15 -12.40 6.48
CA ARG A 25 -18.48 -10.99 6.74
C ARG A 25 -19.12 -10.79 8.12
N SER A 26 -19.93 -11.73 8.59
CA SER A 26 -20.56 -11.63 9.93
C SER A 26 -19.54 -11.70 11.07
N ILE A 27 -18.39 -12.34 10.84
CA ILE A 27 -17.28 -12.43 11.80
C ILE A 27 -16.11 -11.50 11.43
N GLN A 28 -16.32 -10.54 10.52
CA GLN A 28 -15.31 -9.56 10.06
C GLN A 28 -14.03 -10.21 9.49
N MET A 29 -14.14 -11.41 8.92
CA MET A 29 -13.04 -12.12 8.27
C MET A 29 -12.85 -11.64 6.82
N PRO A 30 -11.60 -11.51 6.32
CA PRO A 30 -11.35 -11.17 4.92
C PRO A 30 -12.00 -12.17 3.95
N THR A 31 -12.60 -11.66 2.88
CA THR A 31 -13.29 -12.49 1.87
C THR A 31 -12.35 -13.48 1.16
N ILE A 32 -11.07 -13.16 1.04
CA ILE A 32 -10.05 -14.05 0.46
C ILE A 32 -9.94 -15.36 1.25
N VAL A 33 -9.97 -15.29 2.57
CA VAL A 33 -9.95 -16.50 3.43
C VAL A 33 -11.20 -17.34 3.21
N ALA A 34 -12.37 -16.71 3.04
CA ALA A 34 -13.61 -17.41 2.73
C ALA A 34 -13.55 -18.12 1.37
N TYR A 35 -12.93 -17.52 0.36
CA TYR A 35 -12.74 -18.14 -0.96
C TYR A 35 -11.81 -19.35 -0.90
N LEU A 36 -10.70 -19.26 -0.18
CA LEU A 36 -9.80 -20.40 0.07
C LEU A 36 -10.53 -21.54 0.79
N LEU A 37 -11.26 -21.22 1.85
CA LEU A 37 -12.07 -22.20 2.60
C LEU A 37 -13.16 -22.83 1.72
N ALA A 38 -13.80 -22.04 0.83
CA ALA A 38 -14.77 -22.55 -0.14
C ALA A 38 -14.11 -23.61 -1.04
N GLY A 39 -12.93 -23.32 -1.57
CA GLY A 39 -12.18 -24.26 -2.41
C GLY A 39 -11.81 -25.56 -1.68
N ILE A 40 -11.31 -25.44 -0.46
CA ILE A 40 -10.98 -26.61 0.37
C ILE A 40 -12.23 -27.44 0.66
N LEU A 41 -13.34 -26.78 0.98
CA LEU A 41 -14.59 -27.47 1.32
C LEU A 41 -15.14 -28.24 0.12
N ILE A 42 -15.32 -27.59 -1.06
CA ILE A 42 -15.91 -28.23 -2.24
C ILE A 42 -14.96 -29.17 -2.98
N GLY A 43 -13.64 -29.04 -2.77
CA GLY A 43 -12.59 -29.89 -3.36
C GLY A 43 -12.20 -31.04 -2.45
N PRO A 44 -11.08 -30.92 -1.72
CA PRO A 44 -10.52 -32.03 -0.97
C PRO A 44 -11.44 -32.59 0.14
N VAL A 45 -12.38 -31.81 0.68
CA VAL A 45 -13.27 -32.28 1.77
C VAL A 45 -14.52 -32.97 1.22
N LEU A 46 -15.26 -32.34 0.30
CA LEU A 46 -16.52 -32.86 -0.23
C LEU A 46 -16.35 -33.64 -1.56
N GLY A 47 -15.25 -33.41 -2.29
CA GLY A 47 -14.99 -34.06 -3.58
C GLY A 47 -15.98 -33.64 -4.70
N TRP A 48 -16.68 -32.50 -4.57
CA TRP A 48 -17.70 -32.09 -5.54
C TRP A 48 -17.10 -31.52 -6.82
N VAL A 49 -15.93 -30.87 -6.71
CA VAL A 49 -15.25 -30.21 -7.81
C VAL A 49 -13.81 -30.65 -7.88
N ALA A 50 -13.39 -31.04 -9.08
CA ALA A 50 -11.99 -31.34 -9.39
C ALA A 50 -11.39 -30.21 -10.24
N MET A 51 -10.07 -30.04 -10.14
CA MET A 51 -9.33 -29.07 -10.93
C MET A 51 -9.43 -29.38 -12.41
N SER A 52 -9.70 -28.39 -13.24
CA SER A 52 -9.82 -28.53 -14.69
C SER A 52 -8.96 -27.46 -15.41
N PRO A 53 -8.51 -27.72 -16.67
CA PRO A 53 -7.73 -26.75 -17.43
C PRO A 53 -8.43 -25.38 -17.61
N GLY A 54 -9.77 -25.39 -17.72
CA GLY A 54 -10.55 -24.14 -17.80
C GLY A 54 -10.47 -23.32 -16.53
N LEU A 55 -10.45 -23.94 -15.35
CA LEU A 55 -10.29 -23.23 -14.07
C LEU A 55 -8.90 -22.61 -13.93
N HIS A 56 -7.86 -23.26 -14.43
CA HIS A 56 -6.51 -22.67 -14.46
C HIS A 56 -6.48 -21.38 -15.29
N LEU A 57 -7.08 -21.39 -16.48
CA LEU A 57 -7.15 -20.19 -17.32
C LEU A 57 -7.89 -19.03 -16.63
N PHE A 58 -9.00 -19.32 -15.94
CA PHE A 58 -9.71 -18.29 -15.17
C PHE A 58 -8.89 -17.77 -13.98
N ALA A 59 -8.15 -18.64 -13.32
CA ALA A 59 -7.24 -18.25 -12.24
C ALA A 59 -6.12 -17.32 -12.76
N ASP A 60 -5.50 -17.65 -13.88
CA ASP A 60 -4.44 -16.85 -14.52
C ASP A 60 -4.96 -15.47 -14.97
N MET A 61 -6.18 -15.42 -15.51
CA MET A 61 -6.86 -14.15 -15.83
C MET A 61 -7.08 -13.31 -14.55
N GLY A 62 -7.44 -13.96 -13.44
CA GLY A 62 -7.59 -13.31 -12.13
C GLY A 62 -6.30 -12.65 -11.66
N ILE A 63 -5.19 -13.37 -11.77
CA ILE A 63 -3.86 -12.85 -11.43
C ILE A 63 -3.48 -11.68 -12.34
N ALA A 64 -3.68 -11.79 -13.66
CA ALA A 64 -3.36 -10.72 -14.59
C ALA A 64 -4.17 -9.45 -14.30
N LEU A 65 -5.49 -9.57 -14.07
CA LEU A 65 -6.34 -8.43 -13.73
C LEU A 65 -6.04 -7.83 -12.36
N LEU A 66 -5.66 -8.64 -11.37
CA LEU A 66 -5.21 -8.17 -10.07
C LEU A 66 -3.97 -7.28 -10.23
N LEU A 67 -2.97 -7.77 -10.97
CA LEU A 67 -1.74 -7.03 -11.21
C LEU A 67 -1.94 -5.79 -12.07
N PHE A 68 -2.83 -5.86 -13.04
CA PHE A 68 -3.25 -4.69 -13.80
C PHE A 68 -3.84 -3.61 -12.88
N LEU A 69 -4.72 -3.98 -11.96
CA LEU A 69 -5.29 -3.04 -10.98
C LEU A 69 -4.22 -2.47 -10.06
N VAL A 70 -3.33 -3.30 -9.52
CA VAL A 70 -2.18 -2.86 -8.71
C VAL A 70 -1.35 -1.85 -9.49
N GLY A 71 -1.10 -2.10 -10.78
CA GLY A 71 -0.43 -1.13 -11.66
C GLY A 71 -1.19 0.19 -11.77
N LEU A 72 -2.51 0.17 -11.93
CA LEU A 72 -3.37 1.36 -11.99
C LEU A 72 -3.34 2.19 -10.68
N GLU A 73 -3.17 1.55 -9.54
CA GLU A 73 -3.10 2.22 -8.24
C GLU A 73 -1.79 2.96 -7.97
N LEU A 74 -0.77 2.78 -8.83
CA LEU A 74 0.60 3.25 -8.67
C LEU A 74 0.96 4.50 -9.49
N PRO A 75 0.49 5.70 -9.14
CA PRO A 75 1.02 6.91 -9.79
C PRO A 75 2.47 7.18 -9.32
N PHE A 76 3.38 7.41 -10.27
CA PHE A 76 4.81 7.65 -10.01
C PHE A 76 5.12 8.73 -8.97
N TRP A 77 4.26 9.73 -8.81
CA TRP A 77 4.46 10.81 -7.84
C TRP A 77 4.28 10.36 -6.38
N ARG A 78 3.44 9.34 -6.09
CA ARG A 78 3.30 8.79 -4.73
C ARG A 78 4.54 8.05 -4.25
N ILE A 79 5.28 7.41 -5.17
CA ILE A 79 6.53 6.68 -4.87
C ILE A 79 7.62 7.66 -4.42
N ARG A 80 7.64 8.87 -4.97
CA ARG A 80 8.68 9.86 -4.72
C ARG A 80 8.70 10.38 -3.27
N ASP A 81 7.53 10.54 -2.65
CA ASP A 81 7.41 11.15 -1.31
C ASP A 81 7.81 10.21 -0.16
N ILE A 82 7.67 8.88 -0.33
CA ILE A 82 7.98 7.87 0.69
C ILE A 82 9.24 7.06 0.32
N GLY A 83 9.83 7.33 -0.84
CA GLY A 83 10.78 6.48 -1.56
C GLY A 83 11.90 5.84 -0.73
N LYS A 84 12.60 6.61 0.12
CA LYS A 84 13.71 6.06 0.91
C LYS A 84 13.26 5.06 1.97
N VAL A 85 12.14 5.34 2.62
CA VAL A 85 11.62 4.47 3.69
C VAL A 85 11.02 3.21 3.11
N ALA A 86 10.26 3.35 2.01
CA ALA A 86 9.66 2.23 1.31
C ALA A 86 10.74 1.29 0.75
N VAL A 87 11.74 1.84 0.07
CA VAL A 87 12.81 1.03 -0.55
C VAL A 87 13.68 0.35 0.50
N VAL A 88 14.23 1.10 1.46
CA VAL A 88 15.09 0.52 2.50
C VAL A 88 14.29 -0.41 3.43
N GLY A 89 13.05 -0.02 3.79
CA GLY A 89 12.16 -0.82 4.61
C GLY A 89 11.69 -2.09 3.89
N GLY A 90 11.28 -1.99 2.64
CA GLY A 90 10.78 -3.11 1.85
C GLY A 90 11.87 -4.12 1.51
N ILE A 91 13.00 -3.66 0.94
CA ILE A 91 14.14 -4.56 0.62
C ILE A 91 14.72 -5.18 1.89
N GLY A 92 14.91 -4.37 2.93
CA GLY A 92 15.48 -4.89 4.17
C GLY A 92 14.57 -5.92 4.84
N GLN A 93 13.24 -5.65 4.93
CA GLN A 93 12.30 -6.63 5.47
C GLN A 93 12.32 -7.92 4.63
N PHE A 94 12.30 -7.81 3.29
CA PHE A 94 12.41 -8.95 2.41
C PHE A 94 13.66 -9.78 2.72
N VAL A 95 14.84 -9.17 2.74
CA VAL A 95 16.12 -9.88 2.98
C VAL A 95 16.16 -10.51 4.38
N PHE A 96 15.83 -9.74 5.43
CA PHE A 96 15.90 -10.27 6.80
C PHE A 96 14.89 -11.39 7.02
N THR A 97 13.66 -11.25 6.52
CA THR A 97 12.65 -12.31 6.62
C THR A 97 13.06 -13.54 5.83
N ALA A 98 13.57 -13.39 4.60
CA ALA A 98 14.03 -14.51 3.79
C ALA A 98 15.17 -15.27 4.47
N VAL A 99 16.18 -14.56 5.00
CA VAL A 99 17.33 -15.20 5.67
C VAL A 99 16.88 -15.93 6.94
N ILE A 100 16.10 -15.29 7.81
CA ILE A 100 15.64 -15.91 9.06
C ILE A 100 14.68 -17.06 8.75
N GLY A 101 13.75 -16.85 7.80
CA GLY A 101 12.81 -17.88 7.35
C GLY A 101 13.51 -19.09 6.74
N TYR A 102 14.57 -18.87 5.94
CA TYR A 102 15.39 -19.94 5.36
C TYR A 102 16.03 -20.80 6.45
N TRP A 103 16.67 -20.18 7.45
CA TRP A 103 17.21 -20.87 8.60
C TRP A 103 16.17 -21.62 9.40
N LEU A 104 14.98 -21.05 9.59
CA LEU A 104 13.87 -21.69 10.26
C LEU A 104 13.39 -22.94 9.48
N CYS A 105 13.23 -22.83 8.15
CA CYS A 105 12.83 -23.95 7.31
C CYS A 105 13.85 -25.09 7.33
N LEU A 106 15.17 -24.79 7.30
CA LEU A 106 16.22 -25.81 7.44
C LEU A 106 16.17 -26.51 8.81
N ARG A 107 15.81 -25.80 9.89
CA ARG A 107 15.61 -26.39 11.22
C ARG A 107 14.36 -27.25 11.32
N LEU A 108 13.40 -27.02 10.45
CA LEU A 108 12.17 -27.79 10.30
C LEU A 108 12.33 -28.96 9.32
N GLU A 109 13.58 -29.30 8.97
CA GLU A 109 13.97 -30.44 8.11
C GLU A 109 13.51 -30.35 6.65
N PHE A 110 13.14 -29.15 6.17
CA PHE A 110 12.91 -28.92 4.75
C PHE A 110 14.24 -28.94 3.99
N THR A 111 14.20 -29.44 2.75
CA THR A 111 15.37 -29.40 1.86
C THR A 111 15.76 -27.94 1.56
N ALA A 112 17.02 -27.71 1.17
CA ALA A 112 17.50 -26.36 0.85
C ALA A 112 16.66 -25.67 -0.24
N ARG A 113 16.13 -26.45 -1.20
CA ARG A 113 15.25 -25.94 -2.26
C ARG A 113 13.88 -25.53 -1.69
N GLU A 114 13.23 -26.38 -0.93
CA GLU A 114 11.94 -26.08 -0.28
C GLU A 114 12.07 -24.91 0.69
N ALA A 115 13.18 -24.86 1.46
CA ALA A 115 13.48 -23.77 2.37
C ALA A 115 13.62 -22.43 1.65
N PHE A 116 14.27 -22.40 0.47
CA PHE A 116 14.36 -21.20 -0.36
C PHE A 116 12.98 -20.72 -0.82
N PHE A 117 12.16 -21.62 -1.34
CA PHE A 117 10.83 -21.27 -1.82
C PHE A 117 9.90 -20.85 -0.68
N LEU A 118 9.84 -21.59 0.42
CA LEU A 118 9.03 -21.25 1.58
C LEU A 118 9.47 -19.91 2.18
N SER A 119 10.76 -19.74 2.47
CA SER A 119 11.25 -18.49 3.07
C SER A 119 10.97 -17.27 2.22
N THR A 120 11.13 -17.37 0.90
CA THR A 120 10.81 -16.30 -0.03
C THR A 120 9.30 -16.02 -0.03
N ALA A 121 8.47 -17.06 -0.08
CA ALA A 121 7.02 -16.90 -0.01
C ALA A 121 6.54 -16.22 1.29
N LEU A 122 7.22 -16.45 2.43
CA LEU A 122 6.90 -15.82 3.71
C LEU A 122 7.27 -14.33 3.79
N THR A 123 8.03 -13.80 2.82
CA THR A 123 8.44 -12.38 2.80
C THR A 123 7.37 -11.45 2.24
N PHE A 124 6.54 -11.95 1.33
CA PHE A 124 5.52 -11.16 0.65
C PHE A 124 4.33 -10.93 1.57
N SER A 125 3.85 -9.69 1.66
CA SER A 125 2.66 -9.34 2.44
C SER A 125 1.55 -8.83 1.53
N SER A 126 0.28 -9.20 1.81
CA SER A 126 -0.85 -8.83 0.95
C SER A 126 -1.15 -7.34 0.99
N THR A 127 -1.00 -6.69 -0.15
CA THR A 127 -1.35 -5.27 -0.36
C THR A 127 -2.86 -5.08 -0.35
N VAL A 128 -3.60 -5.95 -1.04
CA VAL A 128 -5.06 -5.81 -1.25
C VAL A 128 -5.83 -5.87 0.07
N VAL A 129 -5.54 -6.86 0.92
CA VAL A 129 -6.23 -7.02 2.21
C VAL A 129 -5.95 -5.83 3.13
N VAL A 130 -4.69 -5.43 3.23
CA VAL A 130 -4.28 -4.37 4.16
C VAL A 130 -4.81 -3.01 3.72
N VAL A 131 -4.66 -2.67 2.44
CA VAL A 131 -5.14 -1.38 1.91
C VAL A 131 -6.65 -1.27 2.11
N LYS A 132 -7.41 -2.33 1.81
CA LYS A 132 -8.86 -2.35 2.03
C LYS A 132 -9.23 -2.13 3.51
N LEU A 133 -8.57 -2.82 4.44
CA LEU A 133 -8.82 -2.66 5.88
C LEU A 133 -8.45 -1.25 6.38
N LEU A 134 -7.35 -0.68 5.88
CA LEU A 134 -6.96 0.69 6.21
C LEU A 134 -7.93 1.72 5.63
N ASP A 135 -8.47 1.49 4.42
CA ASP A 135 -9.49 2.35 3.81
C ASP A 135 -10.81 2.29 4.59
N GLU A 136 -11.27 1.10 4.99
CA GLU A 136 -12.47 0.90 5.82
C GLU A 136 -12.34 1.60 7.19
N LYS A 137 -11.12 1.66 7.75
CA LYS A 137 -10.81 2.40 8.98
C LYS A 137 -10.59 3.90 8.78
N GLY A 138 -10.48 4.38 7.54
CA GLY A 138 -10.09 5.77 7.22
C GLY A 138 -8.66 6.11 7.68
N GLU A 139 -7.78 5.12 7.72
CA GLU A 139 -6.42 5.26 8.25
C GLU A 139 -5.31 5.11 7.20
N ARG A 140 -5.69 4.96 5.92
CA ARG A 140 -4.74 4.83 4.80
C ARG A 140 -3.79 6.02 4.67
N ASP A 141 -4.31 7.24 4.86
CA ASP A 141 -3.54 8.47 4.70
C ASP A 141 -2.73 8.84 5.96
N ARG A 142 -2.93 8.14 7.08
CA ARG A 142 -2.09 8.29 8.28
C ARG A 142 -0.66 7.86 8.01
N LEU A 143 0.30 8.40 8.76
CA LEU A 143 1.73 8.14 8.57
C LEU A 143 2.06 6.65 8.45
N TYR A 144 1.54 5.82 9.35
CA TYR A 144 1.81 4.38 9.32
C TYR A 144 1.15 3.67 8.12
N GLY A 145 -0.05 4.09 7.71
CA GLY A 145 -0.73 3.58 6.52
C GLY A 145 0.05 3.92 5.24
N ARG A 146 0.53 5.15 5.13
CA ARG A 146 1.38 5.58 4.00
C ARG A 146 2.71 4.81 3.94
N ILE A 147 3.34 4.57 5.10
CA ILE A 147 4.55 3.73 5.20
C ILE A 147 4.26 2.31 4.73
N ALA A 148 3.16 1.71 5.21
CA ALA A 148 2.75 0.36 4.84
C ALA A 148 2.52 0.24 3.33
N VAL A 149 1.68 1.11 2.76
CA VAL A 149 1.39 1.12 1.32
C VAL A 149 2.67 1.29 0.48
N GLY A 150 3.57 2.21 0.87
CA GLY A 150 4.83 2.39 0.16
C GLY A 150 5.72 1.15 0.17
N ILE A 151 5.74 0.41 1.26
CA ILE A 151 6.55 -0.81 1.41
C ILE A 151 5.95 -1.98 0.63
N PHE A 152 4.63 -2.17 0.68
CA PHE A 152 3.96 -3.19 -0.14
C PHE A 152 4.26 -3.02 -1.62
N LEU A 153 4.29 -1.81 -2.09
CA LEU A 153 4.64 -1.44 -3.45
C LEU A 153 6.04 -1.92 -3.84
N VAL A 154 7.00 -1.77 -2.93
CA VAL A 154 8.36 -2.30 -3.12
C VAL A 154 8.37 -3.84 -3.05
N GLN A 155 7.59 -4.42 -2.13
CA GLN A 155 7.46 -5.88 -2.02
C GLN A 155 6.82 -6.50 -3.27
N ASP A 156 5.78 -5.88 -3.83
CA ASP A 156 5.14 -6.33 -5.07
C ASP A 156 6.13 -6.29 -6.24
N LEU A 157 6.93 -5.22 -6.34
CA LEU A 157 8.01 -5.14 -7.34
C LEU A 157 9.07 -6.24 -7.12
N MET A 158 9.46 -6.51 -5.86
CA MET A 158 10.39 -7.60 -5.54
C MET A 158 9.79 -8.97 -5.86
N ALA A 159 8.50 -9.18 -5.61
CA ALA A 159 7.80 -10.42 -5.98
C ALA A 159 7.83 -10.65 -7.49
N MET A 160 7.58 -9.61 -8.28
CA MET A 160 7.65 -9.68 -9.75
C MET A 160 9.07 -9.98 -10.24
N LEU A 161 10.09 -9.32 -9.65
CA LEU A 161 11.49 -9.59 -9.98
C LEU A 161 11.89 -11.04 -9.65
N MET A 162 11.43 -11.55 -8.49
CA MET A 162 11.67 -12.94 -8.08
C MET A 162 10.96 -13.94 -8.98
N LEU A 163 9.71 -13.68 -9.39
CA LEU A 163 8.98 -14.51 -10.34
C LEU A 163 9.67 -14.51 -11.71
N THR A 164 10.11 -13.36 -12.20
CA THR A 164 10.86 -13.24 -13.46
C THR A 164 12.16 -14.04 -13.41
N PHE A 165 12.92 -13.88 -12.32
CA PHE A 165 14.15 -14.65 -12.09
C PHE A 165 13.87 -16.15 -12.08
N LEU A 166 12.84 -16.59 -11.37
CA LEU A 166 12.48 -17.99 -11.25
C LEU A 166 12.13 -18.61 -12.60
N ILE A 167 11.31 -17.92 -13.41
CA ILE A 167 10.90 -18.40 -14.74
C ILE A 167 12.11 -18.43 -15.68
N SER A 168 12.97 -17.43 -15.64
CA SER A 168 14.20 -17.39 -16.45
C SER A 168 15.18 -18.51 -16.08
N PHE A 169 15.23 -18.89 -14.80
CA PHE A 169 16.10 -19.96 -14.29
C PHE A 169 15.53 -21.35 -14.58
N SER A 170 14.24 -21.46 -14.89
CA SER A 170 13.55 -22.74 -15.14
C SER A 170 14.01 -23.43 -16.42
N SER A 171 14.65 -22.71 -17.32
CA SER A 171 15.07 -23.22 -18.65
C SER A 171 16.18 -24.28 -18.63
N GLY A 172 16.69 -24.69 -17.45
CA GLY A 172 17.57 -25.85 -17.26
C GLY A 172 18.83 -25.58 -16.44
N LEU A 173 18.95 -26.31 -15.33
CA LEU A 173 20.16 -26.36 -14.45
C LEU A 173 21.39 -27.01 -15.12
N ASP A 174 21.19 -27.73 -16.24
CA ASP A 174 22.25 -28.40 -16.99
C ASP A 174 22.85 -27.53 -18.12
N ARG A 175 22.48 -26.26 -18.20
CA ARG A 175 22.96 -25.36 -19.25
C ARG A 175 24.23 -24.64 -18.84
N SER A 176 25.11 -24.39 -19.82
CA SER A 176 26.31 -23.55 -19.66
C SER A 176 25.95 -22.18 -19.09
N TRP A 177 26.78 -21.63 -18.20
CA TRP A 177 26.65 -20.27 -17.64
C TRP A 177 26.40 -19.20 -18.72
N ALA A 178 26.98 -19.38 -19.92
CA ALA A 178 26.76 -18.47 -21.05
C ALA A 178 25.30 -18.45 -21.52
N VAL A 179 24.62 -19.57 -21.50
CA VAL A 179 23.18 -19.67 -21.89
C VAL A 179 22.30 -19.04 -20.81
N ILE A 180 22.60 -19.28 -19.53
CA ILE A 180 21.87 -18.68 -18.40
C ILE A 180 22.00 -17.15 -18.47
N MET A 181 23.20 -16.63 -18.71
CA MET A 181 23.43 -15.17 -18.84
C MET A 181 22.73 -14.58 -20.09
N ALA A 182 22.66 -15.33 -21.19
CA ALA A 182 21.92 -14.92 -22.38
C ALA A 182 20.41 -14.89 -22.14
N ASP A 183 19.85 -15.88 -21.44
CA ASP A 183 18.42 -15.93 -21.11
C ASP A 183 18.05 -14.84 -20.09
N MET A 184 18.88 -14.59 -19.10
CA MET A 184 18.74 -13.43 -18.21
C MET A 184 18.82 -12.11 -19.00
N GLY A 185 19.78 -11.99 -19.93
CA GLY A 185 19.89 -10.81 -20.80
C GLY A 185 18.64 -10.58 -21.63
N ARG A 186 18.03 -11.63 -22.18
CA ARG A 186 16.74 -11.57 -22.89
C ARG A 186 15.58 -11.15 -21.99
N ALA A 187 15.49 -11.73 -20.78
CA ALA A 187 14.45 -11.39 -19.83
C ALA A 187 14.55 -9.94 -19.35
N PHE A 188 15.76 -9.48 -18.97
CA PHE A 188 15.97 -8.08 -18.59
C PHE A 188 15.82 -7.14 -19.78
N GLY A 189 16.27 -7.52 -20.97
CA GLY A 189 16.06 -6.78 -22.21
C GLY A 189 14.59 -6.67 -22.57
N GLY A 190 13.84 -7.78 -22.48
CA GLY A 190 12.38 -7.82 -22.66
C GLY A 190 11.67 -6.94 -21.63
N LEU A 191 12.06 -7.01 -20.36
CA LEU A 191 11.50 -6.15 -19.32
C LEU A 191 11.78 -4.66 -19.59
N ALA A 192 12.99 -4.31 -19.97
CA ALA A 192 13.37 -2.94 -20.32
C ALA A 192 12.59 -2.43 -21.55
N LEU A 193 12.41 -3.29 -22.55
CA LEU A 193 11.63 -2.97 -23.74
C LEU A 193 10.14 -2.75 -23.40
N LEU A 194 9.54 -3.61 -22.57
CA LEU A 194 8.16 -3.48 -22.12
C LEU A 194 7.96 -2.22 -21.26
N LEU A 195 8.91 -1.91 -20.36
CA LEU A 195 8.91 -0.66 -19.61
C LEU A 195 9.00 0.56 -20.52
N GLY A 196 9.88 0.52 -21.53
CA GLY A 196 10.00 1.56 -22.55
C GLY A 196 8.72 1.73 -23.34
N LEU A 197 8.11 0.63 -23.79
CA LEU A 197 6.84 0.64 -24.52
C LEU A 197 5.71 1.20 -23.66
N ALA A 198 5.60 0.75 -22.40
CA ALA A 198 4.60 1.24 -21.46
C ALA A 198 4.77 2.74 -21.18
N TRP A 199 6.02 3.21 -21.05
CA TRP A 199 6.33 4.63 -20.85
C TRP A 199 6.01 5.48 -22.07
N VAL A 200 6.40 5.04 -23.28
CA VAL A 200 6.08 5.72 -24.55
C VAL A 200 4.56 5.78 -24.77
N ALA A 201 3.87 4.67 -24.50
CA ALA A 201 2.42 4.61 -24.58
C ALA A 201 1.75 5.60 -23.61
N ALA A 202 2.21 5.67 -22.36
CA ALA A 202 1.70 6.60 -21.37
C ALA A 202 1.91 8.08 -21.76
N CYS A 203 3.08 8.41 -22.34
CA CYS A 203 3.42 9.79 -22.70
C CYS A 203 2.77 10.25 -24.01
N TYR A 204 2.70 9.39 -25.02
CA TYR A 204 2.38 9.80 -26.39
C TYR A 204 1.14 9.11 -26.97
N LEU A 205 0.98 7.79 -26.75
CA LEU A 205 -0.04 7.01 -27.43
C LEU A 205 -1.43 7.21 -26.83
N PHE A 206 -1.55 7.32 -25.50
CA PHE A 206 -2.86 7.26 -24.82
C PHE A 206 -3.61 8.58 -24.73
N ARG A 207 -2.96 9.71 -24.91
CA ARG A 207 -3.60 11.02 -24.75
C ARG A 207 -4.83 11.22 -25.63
N ARG A 208 -4.75 10.86 -26.92
CA ARG A 208 -5.85 11.04 -27.87
C ARG A 208 -6.88 9.90 -27.87
N PRO A 209 -6.49 8.61 -27.99
CA PRO A 209 -7.45 7.50 -28.01
C PRO A 209 -8.24 7.37 -26.70
N PHE A 210 -7.59 7.54 -25.54
CA PHE A 210 -8.27 7.46 -24.26
C PHE A 210 -9.13 8.69 -23.96
N ALA A 211 -8.77 9.87 -24.43
CA ALA A 211 -9.64 11.04 -24.35
C ALA A 211 -10.93 10.84 -25.18
N TRP A 212 -10.82 10.19 -26.35
CA TRP A 212 -11.99 9.81 -27.14
C TRP A 212 -12.79 8.69 -26.48
N ALA A 213 -12.14 7.63 -25.99
CA ALA A 213 -12.77 6.53 -25.28
C ALA A 213 -13.43 6.96 -23.96
N ALA A 214 -12.95 8.03 -23.32
CA ALA A 214 -13.52 8.57 -22.09
C ALA A 214 -14.95 9.12 -22.23
N HIS A 215 -15.44 9.34 -23.45
CA HIS A 215 -16.84 9.68 -23.70
C HIS A 215 -17.79 8.50 -23.45
N SER A 216 -17.28 7.25 -23.44
CA SER A 216 -18.02 6.05 -23.10
C SER A 216 -17.21 5.20 -22.12
N LEU A 217 -17.75 4.99 -20.92
CA LEU A 217 -17.10 4.22 -19.86
C LEU A 217 -16.85 2.76 -20.26
N ASP A 218 -17.70 2.20 -21.14
CA ASP A 218 -17.57 0.83 -21.62
C ASP A 218 -16.44 0.70 -22.65
N LEU A 219 -16.29 1.70 -23.54
CA LEU A 219 -15.14 1.76 -24.45
C LEU A 219 -13.83 1.92 -23.70
N LEU A 220 -13.81 2.74 -22.65
CA LEU A 220 -12.64 2.92 -21.81
C LEU A 220 -12.20 1.60 -21.16
N LEU A 221 -13.15 0.79 -20.66
CA LEU A 221 -12.86 -0.53 -20.11
C LEU A 221 -12.29 -1.48 -21.16
N ILE A 222 -12.93 -1.58 -22.33
CA ILE A 222 -12.49 -2.49 -23.40
C ILE A 222 -11.08 -2.13 -23.88
N TRP A 223 -10.79 -0.85 -24.11
CA TRP A 223 -9.48 -0.39 -24.53
C TRP A 223 -8.40 -0.68 -23.48
N SER A 224 -8.72 -0.52 -22.20
CA SER A 224 -7.77 -0.79 -21.14
C SER A 224 -7.50 -2.29 -20.96
N LEU A 225 -8.53 -3.13 -21.09
CA LEU A 225 -8.35 -4.59 -21.08
C LEU A 225 -7.59 -5.07 -22.31
N ALA A 226 -7.88 -4.53 -23.50
CA ALA A 226 -7.12 -4.84 -24.70
C ALA A 226 -5.64 -4.50 -24.54
N TRP A 227 -5.32 -3.36 -23.94
CA TRP A 227 -3.95 -2.98 -23.62
C TRP A 227 -3.32 -3.89 -22.58
N CYS A 228 -4.06 -4.25 -21.52
CA CYS A 228 -3.62 -5.21 -20.50
C CYS A 228 -3.22 -6.55 -21.11
N PHE A 229 -4.10 -7.14 -21.92
CA PHE A 229 -3.84 -8.43 -22.55
C PHE A 229 -2.77 -8.35 -23.64
N LEU A 230 -2.65 -7.23 -24.35
CA LEU A 230 -1.58 -7.02 -25.31
C LEU A 230 -0.21 -7.04 -24.64
N LEU A 231 -0.03 -6.31 -23.53
CA LEU A 231 1.24 -6.32 -22.80
C LEU A 231 1.49 -7.65 -22.09
N ALA A 232 0.45 -8.32 -21.60
CA ALA A 232 0.57 -9.67 -21.06
C ALA A 232 1.05 -10.66 -22.11
N PHE A 233 0.50 -10.60 -23.34
CA PHE A 233 0.94 -11.41 -24.49
C PHE A 233 2.39 -11.08 -24.90
N LEU A 234 2.76 -9.81 -24.94
CA LEU A 234 4.14 -9.41 -25.24
C LEU A 234 5.12 -9.87 -24.14
N ALA A 235 4.70 -9.85 -22.88
CA ALA A 235 5.52 -10.39 -21.79
C ALA A 235 5.79 -11.88 -21.98
N ASP A 236 4.74 -12.66 -22.29
CA ASP A 236 4.86 -14.10 -22.59
C ASP A 236 5.77 -14.35 -23.81
N TYR A 237 5.64 -13.56 -24.86
CA TYR A 237 6.52 -13.62 -26.04
C TYR A 237 8.01 -13.39 -25.68
N PHE A 238 8.30 -12.55 -24.71
CA PHE A 238 9.67 -12.32 -24.18
C PHE A 238 10.05 -13.30 -23.06
N HIS A 239 9.31 -14.38 -22.88
CA HIS A 239 9.52 -15.37 -21.81
C HIS A 239 9.49 -14.75 -20.40
N LEU A 240 8.66 -13.72 -20.22
CA LEU A 240 8.34 -13.13 -18.93
C LEU A 240 6.96 -13.60 -18.47
N ALA A 241 6.70 -13.57 -17.16
CA ALA A 241 5.34 -13.86 -16.69
C ALA A 241 4.32 -12.88 -17.28
N PRO A 242 3.18 -13.36 -17.86
CA PRO A 242 2.12 -12.48 -18.40
C PRO A 242 1.62 -11.44 -17.40
N ALA A 243 1.66 -11.80 -16.14
CA ALA A 243 1.33 -10.97 -14.98
C ALA A 243 2.16 -9.67 -14.93
N ILE A 244 3.44 -9.70 -15.34
CA ILE A 244 4.30 -8.51 -15.41
C ILE A 244 3.82 -7.56 -16.50
N GLY A 245 3.44 -8.10 -17.67
CA GLY A 245 2.86 -7.31 -18.75
C GLY A 245 1.58 -6.59 -18.32
N ALA A 246 0.69 -7.32 -17.63
CA ALA A 246 -0.54 -6.77 -17.08
C ALA A 246 -0.27 -5.63 -16.07
N PHE A 247 0.70 -5.81 -15.19
CA PHE A 247 1.11 -4.76 -14.25
C PHE A 247 1.64 -3.51 -14.96
N LEU A 248 2.52 -3.67 -15.94
CA LEU A 248 3.07 -2.57 -16.72
C LEU A 248 1.98 -1.83 -17.52
N ALA A 249 0.99 -2.56 -18.02
CA ALA A 249 -0.18 -1.98 -18.65
C ALA A 249 -0.95 -1.07 -17.68
N GLY A 250 -1.21 -1.55 -16.47
CA GLY A 250 -1.84 -0.77 -15.41
C GLY A 250 -1.03 0.47 -15.04
N LEU A 251 0.27 0.31 -14.83
CA LEU A 251 1.20 1.39 -14.49
C LEU A 251 1.23 2.49 -15.57
N SER A 252 1.18 2.11 -16.85
CA SER A 252 1.13 3.06 -17.97
C SER A 252 -0.17 3.88 -17.99
N LEU A 253 -1.29 3.29 -17.60
CA LEU A 253 -2.60 3.95 -17.53
C LEU A 253 -2.82 4.73 -16.23
N ALA A 254 -2.04 4.45 -15.19
CA ALA A 254 -2.11 5.12 -13.88
C ALA A 254 -1.92 6.65 -13.95
N GLN A 255 -1.24 7.14 -15.00
CA GLN A 255 -0.95 8.56 -15.22
C GLN A 255 -2.12 9.32 -15.87
N LEU A 256 -3.11 8.62 -16.38
CA LEU A 256 -4.22 9.23 -17.11
C LEU A 256 -5.22 9.91 -16.15
N PRO A 257 -5.84 11.03 -16.54
CA PRO A 257 -6.83 11.72 -15.70
C PRO A 257 -8.09 10.89 -15.44
N TYR A 258 -8.32 9.84 -16.23
CA TYR A 258 -9.47 8.93 -16.15
C TYR A 258 -9.21 7.69 -15.28
N ASN A 259 -8.07 7.59 -14.64
CA ASN A 259 -7.63 6.44 -13.86
C ASN A 259 -8.66 5.99 -12.82
N GLN A 260 -9.27 6.91 -12.08
CA GLN A 260 -10.27 6.56 -11.05
C GLN A 260 -11.53 5.89 -11.67
N HIS A 261 -12.00 6.38 -12.82
CA HIS A 261 -13.12 5.77 -13.53
C HIS A 261 -12.78 4.37 -14.03
N LEU A 262 -11.55 4.21 -14.52
CA LEU A 262 -11.03 2.92 -14.97
C LEU A 262 -10.98 1.91 -13.82
N MET A 263 -10.42 2.29 -12.67
CA MET A 263 -10.35 1.45 -11.48
C MET A 263 -11.73 1.00 -11.01
N GLN A 264 -12.72 1.90 -11.01
CA GLN A 264 -14.10 1.57 -10.61
C GLN A 264 -14.74 0.52 -11.52
N ARG A 265 -14.36 0.45 -12.80
CA ARG A 265 -14.88 -0.54 -13.76
C ARG A 265 -14.11 -1.85 -13.74
N VAL A 266 -12.81 -1.81 -13.54
CA VAL A 266 -11.94 -3.00 -13.47
C VAL A 266 -12.14 -3.76 -12.16
N ASN A 267 -12.36 -3.07 -11.04
CA ASN A 267 -12.50 -3.67 -9.71
C ASN A 267 -13.58 -4.79 -9.63
N PRO A 268 -14.82 -4.63 -10.12
CA PRO A 268 -15.81 -5.70 -10.07
C PRO A 268 -15.38 -6.95 -10.87
N LEU A 269 -14.77 -6.72 -12.05
CA LEU A 269 -14.27 -7.80 -12.90
C LEU A 269 -13.12 -8.54 -12.21
N MET A 270 -12.16 -7.79 -11.68
CA MET A 270 -11.05 -8.35 -10.90
C MET A 270 -11.55 -9.16 -9.70
N ASN A 271 -12.51 -8.64 -8.92
CA ASN A 271 -13.06 -9.33 -7.76
C ASN A 271 -13.72 -10.67 -8.12
N PHE A 272 -14.40 -10.75 -9.28
CA PHE A 272 -14.96 -11.99 -9.79
C PHE A 272 -13.87 -13.03 -10.08
N PHE A 273 -12.85 -12.67 -10.85
CA PHE A 273 -11.75 -13.56 -11.18
C PHE A 273 -10.90 -13.92 -9.97
N LEU A 274 -10.71 -12.98 -9.04
CA LEU A 274 -10.00 -13.21 -7.78
C LEU A 274 -10.72 -14.25 -6.91
N ALA A 275 -12.05 -14.21 -6.85
CA ALA A 275 -12.82 -15.23 -6.14
C ALA A 275 -12.59 -16.62 -6.75
N VAL A 276 -12.65 -16.74 -8.09
CA VAL A 276 -12.37 -18.00 -8.78
C VAL A 276 -10.93 -18.46 -8.52
N PHE A 277 -9.96 -17.54 -8.60
CA PHE A 277 -8.54 -17.86 -8.33
C PHE A 277 -8.34 -18.45 -6.92
N PHE A 278 -8.84 -17.80 -5.87
CA PHE A 278 -8.64 -18.30 -4.52
C PHE A 278 -9.41 -19.59 -4.23
N VAL A 279 -10.59 -19.78 -4.83
CA VAL A 279 -11.30 -21.05 -4.72
C VAL A 279 -10.53 -22.16 -5.44
N THR A 280 -9.99 -21.92 -6.64
CA THR A 280 -9.17 -22.90 -7.37
C THR A 280 -7.87 -23.22 -6.62
N LEU A 281 -7.29 -22.25 -5.95
CA LEU A 281 -6.14 -22.48 -5.07
C LEU A 281 -6.52 -23.40 -3.90
N GLY A 282 -7.67 -23.17 -3.27
CA GLY A 282 -8.21 -24.05 -2.24
C GLY A 282 -8.52 -25.48 -2.73
N LEU A 283 -9.02 -25.61 -3.99
CA LEU A 283 -9.22 -26.92 -4.64
C LEU A 283 -7.93 -27.71 -4.79
N SER A 284 -6.81 -27.04 -5.00
CA SER A 284 -5.49 -27.65 -5.20
C SER A 284 -4.79 -28.03 -3.89
N ALA A 285 -5.33 -27.63 -2.73
CA ALA A 285 -4.73 -27.87 -1.44
C ALA A 285 -4.81 -29.36 -1.03
N ASP A 286 -3.70 -29.95 -0.62
CA ASP A 286 -3.64 -31.26 0.03
C ASP A 286 -3.75 -31.10 1.56
N VAL A 287 -4.97 -31.21 2.06
CA VAL A 287 -5.25 -31.04 3.50
C VAL A 287 -4.57 -32.14 4.33
N HIS A 288 -4.50 -33.38 3.81
CA HIS A 288 -3.88 -34.49 4.53
C HIS A 288 -2.36 -34.32 4.62
N GLY A 289 -1.70 -33.97 3.52
CA GLY A 289 -0.26 -33.69 3.50
C GLY A 289 0.10 -32.50 4.40
N ALA A 290 -0.73 -31.47 4.43
CA ALA A 290 -0.51 -30.32 5.31
C ALA A 290 -0.69 -30.62 6.80
N LEU A 291 -1.60 -31.54 7.17
CA LEU A 291 -1.79 -31.99 8.56
C LEU A 291 -0.63 -32.83 9.08
N SER A 292 0.09 -33.56 8.20
CA SER A 292 1.32 -34.27 8.59
C SER A 292 2.43 -33.33 9.02
N HIS A 293 2.48 -32.11 8.43
CA HIS A 293 3.42 -31.04 8.76
C HIS A 293 2.84 -29.96 9.69
N ARG A 294 1.89 -30.32 10.57
CA ARG A 294 1.16 -29.38 11.44
C ARG A 294 2.07 -28.47 12.28
N TRP A 295 3.17 -29.00 12.83
CA TRP A 295 4.10 -28.25 13.64
C TRP A 295 4.89 -27.23 12.80
N SER A 296 5.34 -27.63 11.59
CA SER A 296 6.01 -26.72 10.67
C SER A 296 5.07 -25.61 10.21
N THR A 297 3.83 -25.94 9.86
CA THR A 297 2.80 -24.95 9.50
C THR A 297 2.51 -23.97 10.63
N LEU A 298 2.39 -24.47 11.88
CA LEU A 298 2.17 -23.63 13.05
C LEU A 298 3.35 -22.68 13.31
N LEU A 299 4.58 -23.21 13.28
CA LEU A 299 5.78 -22.41 13.52
C LEU A 299 6.02 -21.36 12.42
N LEU A 300 5.77 -21.71 11.14
CA LEU A 300 5.85 -20.77 10.03
C LEU A 300 4.76 -19.69 10.14
N SER A 301 3.53 -20.06 10.52
CA SER A 301 2.45 -19.09 10.77
C SER A 301 2.81 -18.14 11.91
N LEU A 302 3.38 -18.66 13.01
CA LEU A 302 3.81 -17.86 14.13
C LEU A 302 4.98 -16.91 13.76
N PHE A 303 5.89 -17.40 12.94
CA PHE A 303 6.97 -16.58 12.39
C PHE A 303 6.44 -15.41 11.55
N VAL A 304 5.44 -15.65 10.69
CA VAL A 304 4.82 -14.58 9.90
C VAL A 304 4.05 -13.60 10.80
N LEU A 305 3.27 -14.10 11.77
CA LEU A 305 2.43 -13.25 12.63
C LEU A 305 3.23 -12.43 13.63
N ILE A 306 4.38 -12.91 14.08
CA ILE A 306 5.20 -12.25 15.12
C ILE A 306 6.56 -11.82 14.56
N GLY A 307 7.26 -12.70 13.84
CA GLY A 307 8.61 -12.46 13.34
C GLY A 307 8.64 -11.32 12.31
N ASN A 308 7.78 -11.36 11.29
CA ASN A 308 7.70 -10.29 10.28
C ASN A 308 7.39 -8.92 10.91
N PRO A 309 6.35 -8.77 11.76
CA PRO A 309 6.13 -7.52 12.48
C PRO A 309 7.31 -7.06 13.32
N LEU A 310 7.99 -7.97 14.02
CA LEU A 310 9.15 -7.61 14.83
C LEU A 310 10.32 -7.11 13.99
N ILE A 311 10.68 -7.83 12.92
CA ILE A 311 11.72 -7.43 11.97
C ILE A 311 11.40 -6.04 11.42
N PHE A 312 10.17 -5.86 10.96
CA PHE A 312 9.74 -4.61 10.34
C PHE A 312 9.68 -3.45 11.34
N MET A 313 9.16 -3.67 12.55
CA MET A 313 9.15 -2.68 13.62
C MET A 313 10.57 -2.22 13.97
N MET A 314 11.53 -3.15 14.05
CA MET A 314 12.93 -2.83 14.31
C MET A 314 13.52 -1.96 13.21
N MET A 315 13.22 -2.27 11.95
CA MET A 315 13.72 -1.51 10.81
C MET A 315 13.15 -0.09 10.76
N ILE A 316 11.82 0.07 10.88
CA ILE A 316 11.18 1.38 10.90
C ILE A 316 11.69 2.21 12.09
N ARG A 317 11.87 1.55 13.24
CA ARG A 317 12.44 2.19 14.43
C ARG A 317 13.88 2.65 14.21
N TRP A 318 14.71 1.82 13.58
CA TRP A 318 16.09 2.17 13.21
C TRP A 318 16.14 3.36 12.24
N MET A 319 15.14 3.50 11.37
CA MET A 319 14.98 4.65 10.47
C MET A 319 14.56 5.94 11.19
N GLY A 320 14.26 5.91 12.51
CA GLY A 320 13.99 7.08 13.33
C GLY A 320 12.52 7.38 13.61
N TYR A 321 11.59 6.55 13.16
CA TYR A 321 10.15 6.76 13.38
C TYR A 321 9.73 6.52 14.84
N SER A 322 8.58 7.08 15.23
CA SER A 322 8.02 6.93 16.58
C SER A 322 7.68 5.47 16.88
N ARG A 323 7.68 5.09 18.18
CA ARG A 323 7.30 3.74 18.62
C ARG A 323 5.92 3.33 18.12
N ARG A 324 4.95 4.25 18.24
CA ARG A 324 3.57 4.03 17.84
C ARG A 324 3.47 3.81 16.32
N ALA A 325 4.08 4.67 15.52
CA ALA A 325 4.07 4.52 14.05
C ALA A 325 4.77 3.23 13.61
N SER A 326 5.91 2.87 14.24
CA SER A 326 6.62 1.64 13.92
C SER A 326 5.82 0.39 14.28
N PHE A 327 5.14 0.37 15.44
CA PHE A 327 4.28 -0.73 15.85
C PHE A 327 3.06 -0.86 14.93
N LEU A 328 2.31 0.22 14.70
CA LEU A 328 1.11 0.19 13.85
C LEU A 328 1.43 -0.22 12.41
N ALA A 329 2.54 0.29 11.84
CA ALA A 329 2.99 -0.12 10.52
C ALA A 329 3.44 -1.59 10.50
N SER A 330 4.06 -2.10 11.57
CA SER A 330 4.54 -3.48 11.59
C SER A 330 3.41 -4.51 11.60
N LEU A 331 2.27 -4.21 12.20
CA LEU A 331 1.12 -5.12 12.19
C LEU A 331 0.56 -5.37 10.78
N THR A 332 0.80 -4.45 9.85
CA THR A 332 0.31 -4.58 8.47
C THR A 332 1.07 -5.64 7.66
N VAL A 333 2.28 -6.02 8.06
CA VAL A 333 3.09 -7.07 7.38
C VAL A 333 2.97 -8.46 8.02
N ALA A 334 2.02 -8.65 8.92
CA ALA A 334 1.81 -9.89 9.68
C ALA A 334 1.10 -11.00 8.89
N GLN A 335 1.15 -11.00 7.59
CA GLN A 335 0.48 -12.00 6.74
C GLN A 335 1.29 -12.25 5.47
N ILE A 336 1.07 -13.39 4.82
CA ILE A 336 1.60 -13.64 3.49
C ILE A 336 0.66 -13.11 2.39
N SER A 337 1.16 -13.05 1.16
CA SER A 337 0.48 -12.49 0.00
C SER A 337 -0.03 -13.57 -0.95
N GLU A 338 -0.94 -13.18 -1.84
CA GLU A 338 -1.30 -13.91 -3.04
C GLU A 338 -0.08 -14.25 -3.92
N PHE A 339 0.93 -13.38 -3.95
CA PHE A 339 2.19 -13.65 -4.66
C PHE A 339 2.96 -14.85 -4.10
N SER A 340 2.81 -15.13 -2.81
CA SER A 340 3.40 -16.32 -2.18
C SER A 340 2.89 -17.61 -2.83
N PHE A 341 1.59 -17.66 -3.12
CA PHE A 341 0.97 -18.83 -3.76
C PHE A 341 1.40 -18.96 -5.22
N ILE A 342 1.48 -17.83 -5.94
CA ILE A 342 1.95 -17.79 -7.33
C ILE A 342 3.41 -18.28 -7.40
N PHE A 343 4.25 -17.81 -6.49
CA PHE A 343 5.66 -18.17 -6.43
C PHE A 343 5.85 -19.67 -6.16
N ILE A 344 5.11 -20.23 -5.21
CA ILE A 344 5.11 -21.68 -4.93
C ILE A 344 4.50 -22.46 -6.11
N GLY A 345 3.43 -21.95 -6.72
CA GLY A 345 2.76 -22.56 -7.88
C GLY A 345 3.70 -22.71 -9.08
N VAL A 346 4.53 -21.72 -9.35
CA VAL A 346 5.57 -21.78 -10.39
C VAL A 346 6.60 -22.88 -10.05
N GLY A 347 7.05 -22.97 -8.80
CA GLY A 347 7.95 -24.04 -8.36
C GLY A 347 7.34 -25.43 -8.50
N LEU A 348 6.02 -25.56 -8.25
CA LEU A 348 5.28 -26.80 -8.40
C LEU A 348 5.11 -27.18 -9.88
N SER A 349 4.77 -26.24 -10.76
CA SER A 349 4.55 -26.49 -12.20
C SER A 349 5.82 -26.97 -12.91
N HIS A 350 6.99 -26.55 -12.41
CA HIS A 350 8.30 -27.02 -12.90
C HIS A 350 8.83 -28.29 -12.22
N GLY A 351 8.03 -28.90 -11.33
CA GLY A 351 8.42 -30.14 -10.64
C GLY A 351 9.53 -29.96 -9.59
N TRP A 352 9.80 -28.72 -9.15
CA TRP A 352 10.82 -28.44 -8.14
C TRP A 352 10.33 -28.63 -6.71
N LEU A 353 9.01 -28.58 -6.53
CA LEU A 353 8.32 -28.70 -5.24
C LEU A 353 7.28 -29.79 -5.26
N GLY A 354 7.06 -30.41 -4.10
CA GLY A 354 5.92 -31.27 -3.86
C GLY A 354 4.63 -30.49 -3.58
N ARG A 355 3.48 -31.13 -3.77
CA ARG A 355 2.15 -30.54 -3.45
C ARG A 355 2.02 -30.16 -1.97
N GLU A 356 2.76 -30.83 -1.09
CA GLU A 356 2.80 -30.58 0.34
C GLU A 356 3.21 -29.12 0.65
N ILE A 357 4.20 -28.58 -0.09
CA ILE A 357 4.69 -27.20 0.10
C ILE A 357 3.61 -26.17 -0.24
N LEU A 358 2.84 -26.42 -1.31
CA LEU A 358 1.70 -25.57 -1.66
C LEU A 358 0.65 -25.60 -0.54
N SER A 359 0.37 -26.77 0.00
CA SER A 359 -0.64 -26.95 1.06
C SER A 359 -0.21 -26.31 2.38
N ILE A 360 1.05 -26.44 2.77
CA ILE A 360 1.63 -25.74 3.92
C ILE A 360 1.48 -24.22 3.72
N THR A 361 1.85 -23.73 2.54
CA THR A 361 1.74 -22.29 2.22
C THR A 361 0.29 -21.82 2.27
N ALA A 362 -0.66 -22.62 1.76
CA ALA A 362 -2.08 -22.30 1.79
C ALA A 362 -2.61 -22.19 3.23
N LEU A 363 -2.25 -23.14 4.11
CA LEU A 363 -2.64 -23.08 5.52
C LEU A 363 -2.00 -21.92 6.26
N VAL A 364 -0.69 -21.67 6.05
CA VAL A 364 0.00 -20.48 6.59
C VAL A 364 -0.70 -19.22 6.11
N GLY A 365 -1.05 -19.13 4.84
CA GLY A 365 -1.77 -17.99 4.28
C GLY A 365 -3.12 -17.76 4.94
N MET A 366 -3.95 -18.81 5.05
CA MET A 366 -5.26 -18.68 5.70
C MET A 366 -5.16 -18.23 7.16
N VAL A 367 -4.28 -18.86 7.94
CA VAL A 367 -4.09 -18.52 9.36
C VAL A 367 -3.58 -17.09 9.51
N THR A 368 -2.56 -16.72 8.73
CA THR A 368 -1.93 -15.40 8.86
C THR A 368 -2.81 -14.28 8.32
N MET A 369 -3.52 -14.47 7.21
CA MET A 369 -4.47 -13.48 6.67
C MET A 369 -5.65 -13.26 7.63
N ALA A 370 -6.23 -14.33 8.19
CA ALA A 370 -7.30 -14.22 9.16
C ALA A 370 -6.83 -13.49 10.44
N ALA A 371 -5.74 -13.94 11.03
CA ALA A 371 -5.23 -13.37 12.27
C ALA A 371 -4.77 -11.90 12.09
N SER A 372 -4.05 -11.59 11.01
CA SER A 372 -3.57 -10.23 10.74
C SER A 372 -4.70 -9.24 10.50
N ALA A 373 -5.82 -9.68 9.89
CA ALA A 373 -6.98 -8.81 9.74
C ALA A 373 -7.48 -8.31 11.10
N TYR A 374 -7.61 -9.19 12.09
CA TYR A 374 -7.97 -8.79 13.44
C TYR A 374 -6.89 -7.93 14.09
N MET A 375 -5.60 -8.23 13.86
CA MET A 375 -4.50 -7.39 14.36
C MET A 375 -4.55 -5.97 13.79
N ILE A 376 -4.96 -5.80 12.53
CA ILE A 376 -5.13 -4.48 11.89
C ILE A 376 -6.39 -3.79 12.39
N LEU A 377 -7.52 -4.50 12.51
CA LEU A 377 -8.76 -3.94 13.02
C LEU A 377 -8.59 -3.40 14.44
N TYR A 378 -7.94 -4.16 15.32
CA TYR A 378 -7.73 -3.83 16.73
C TYR A 378 -6.31 -3.30 17.02
N ASN A 379 -5.65 -2.68 16.04
CA ASN A 379 -4.25 -2.25 16.14
C ASN A 379 -4.00 -1.24 17.27
N HIS A 380 -4.95 -0.34 17.54
CA HIS A 380 -4.83 0.65 18.61
C HIS A 380 -5.02 0.04 19.99
N GLU A 381 -5.91 -0.93 20.12
CA GLU A 381 -6.14 -1.71 21.35
C GLU A 381 -4.91 -2.54 21.68
N LEU A 382 -4.37 -3.24 20.68
CA LEU A 382 -3.12 -4.00 20.80
C LEU A 382 -1.96 -3.09 21.21
N HIS A 383 -1.81 -1.92 20.59
CA HIS A 383 -0.78 -0.96 20.99
C HIS A 383 -0.92 -0.56 22.45
N ARG A 384 -2.13 -0.21 22.91
CA ARG A 384 -2.40 0.17 24.32
C ARG A 384 -2.08 -0.98 25.28
N PHE A 385 -2.45 -2.21 24.91
CA PHE A 385 -2.14 -3.40 25.72
C PHE A 385 -0.63 -3.60 25.87
N PHE A 386 0.12 -3.62 24.77
CA PHE A 386 1.58 -3.79 24.80
C PHE A 386 2.32 -2.61 25.45
N GLU A 387 1.76 -1.42 25.41
CA GLU A 387 2.31 -0.25 26.11
C GLU A 387 2.12 -0.37 27.64
N ARG A 388 0.93 -0.83 28.09
CA ARG A 388 0.61 -1.05 29.51
C ARG A 388 1.43 -2.18 30.13
N THR A 389 1.65 -3.27 29.40
CA THR A 389 2.45 -4.42 29.88
C THR A 389 3.94 -4.13 29.94
N GLY A 390 4.39 -2.99 29.41
CA GLY A 390 5.80 -2.61 29.39
C GLY A 390 6.68 -3.41 28.43
N ILE A 391 6.14 -4.42 27.75
CA ILE A 391 6.88 -5.28 26.80
C ILE A 391 7.51 -4.43 25.69
N LEU A 392 6.78 -3.43 25.19
CA LEU A 392 7.31 -2.48 24.19
C LEU A 392 8.49 -1.65 24.75
N LYS A 393 8.52 -1.40 26.06
CA LYS A 393 9.61 -0.64 26.68
C LYS A 393 10.87 -1.50 26.79
N TRP A 394 10.74 -2.76 27.19
CA TRP A 394 11.89 -3.64 27.43
C TRP A 394 12.63 -4.04 26.15
N TRP A 395 11.90 -4.38 25.08
CA TRP A 395 12.48 -4.81 23.80
C TRP A 395 13.06 -3.65 22.96
N ILE A 396 12.42 -2.49 22.97
CA ILE A 396 12.77 -1.35 22.10
C ILE A 396 13.85 -0.44 22.73
N PHE A 397 14.08 -0.53 24.06
CA PHE A 397 15.04 0.33 24.76
C PHE A 397 16.51 0.04 24.40
N ARG A 398 16.83 -1.15 23.92
CA ARG A 398 18.21 -1.56 23.59
C ARG A 398 18.67 -1.21 22.18
N LEU A 399 17.78 -0.80 21.29
CA LEU A 399 18.18 -0.39 19.95
C LEU A 399 18.68 1.06 20.00
N PRO A 400 19.97 1.29 19.63
CA PRO A 400 20.49 2.63 19.57
C PRO A 400 19.66 3.41 18.56
N ARG A 401 19.00 4.49 19.02
CA ARG A 401 18.49 5.50 18.13
C ARG A 401 19.70 5.97 17.31
N ARG A 402 19.79 5.58 16.04
CA ARG A 402 20.50 6.44 15.12
C ARG A 402 19.70 7.72 15.12
N ARG A 403 20.09 8.66 15.95
CA ARG A 403 19.76 10.07 15.79
C ARG A 403 20.34 10.49 14.44
N LYS A 404 19.76 10.03 13.32
CA LYS A 404 19.71 10.90 12.18
C LYS A 404 18.91 12.06 12.71
N ARG A 405 19.58 13.18 12.82
CA ARG A 405 18.98 14.50 12.69
C ARG A 405 18.17 14.48 11.38
N VAL A 406 17.01 13.82 11.36
CA VAL A 406 15.98 14.04 10.38
C VAL A 406 15.43 15.38 10.84
N GLY A 407 16.11 16.41 10.30
CA GLY A 407 15.66 17.78 10.40
C GLY A 407 15.09 18.23 11.75
N ARG A 408 15.87 18.11 12.84
CA ARG A 408 15.92 19.19 13.78
C ARG A 408 16.74 20.28 13.09
N ILE A 409 16.12 20.95 12.15
CA ILE A 409 16.54 22.28 11.83
C ILE A 409 15.97 23.09 13.00
N VAL A 410 16.85 23.22 13.98
CA VAL A 410 17.01 24.29 14.90
C VAL A 410 15.76 24.74 15.67
N CYS A 411 15.47 24.06 16.77
CA CYS A 411 15.60 24.83 18.00
C CYS A 411 16.89 24.33 18.65
N ASP A 412 17.89 25.15 18.68
CA ASP A 412 19.04 24.94 19.56
C ASP A 412 18.49 24.72 20.97
N SER A 413 18.91 23.63 21.63
CA SER A 413 18.40 23.25 22.94
C SER A 413 18.76 24.25 24.06
N ASN A 414 19.27 25.41 23.71
CA ASN A 414 19.65 26.51 24.58
C ASN A 414 18.92 27.83 24.29
N GLU A 415 17.96 27.87 23.34
CA GLU A 415 17.18 29.08 23.11
C GLU A 415 15.86 29.06 23.91
N GLU A 416 15.52 30.17 24.49
CA GLU A 416 14.27 30.38 25.23
C GLU A 416 13.05 29.97 24.39
N PRO A 417 12.03 29.37 25.02
CA PRO A 417 10.80 29.00 24.33
C PRO A 417 10.15 30.21 23.70
N MET A 418 9.82 30.12 22.41
CA MET A 418 9.17 31.23 21.66
C MET A 418 7.89 31.67 22.38
N LYS A 419 7.70 32.96 22.47
CA LYS A 419 6.49 33.60 23.00
C LYS A 419 6.02 34.62 21.98
N ASP A 420 4.72 34.82 21.93
CA ASP A 420 4.08 35.86 21.09
C ASP A 420 4.39 35.72 19.59
N HIS A 421 4.49 34.47 19.14
CA HIS A 421 4.84 34.11 17.76
C HIS A 421 3.64 33.59 16.97
N VAL A 422 3.73 33.68 15.64
CA VAL A 422 2.72 33.17 14.72
C VAL A 422 3.12 31.77 14.24
N ILE A 423 2.25 30.79 14.46
CA ILE A 423 2.43 29.42 13.95
C ILE A 423 1.76 29.30 12.58
N VAL A 424 2.52 29.01 11.53
CA VAL A 424 1.97 28.77 10.19
C VAL A 424 2.12 27.28 9.85
N VAL A 425 0.99 26.61 9.61
CA VAL A 425 0.91 25.18 9.34
C VAL A 425 0.63 24.93 7.86
N GLY A 426 1.45 24.09 7.21
CA GLY A 426 1.29 23.73 5.80
C GLY A 426 2.01 24.66 4.85
N MET A 427 3.23 24.25 4.44
CA MET A 427 4.14 25.03 3.56
C MET A 427 3.85 24.76 2.07
N ASN A 428 2.59 24.86 1.67
CA ASN A 428 2.21 24.95 0.26
C ASN A 428 2.50 26.37 -0.29
N SER A 429 2.12 26.66 -1.53
CA SER A 429 2.36 27.97 -2.15
C SER A 429 1.76 29.15 -1.35
N VAL A 430 0.62 28.95 -0.68
CA VAL A 430 -0.05 29.95 0.15
C VAL A 430 0.71 30.13 1.47
N GLY A 431 0.98 29.02 2.18
CA GLY A 431 1.68 29.06 3.47
C GLY A 431 3.07 29.68 3.37
N ARG A 432 3.84 29.35 2.33
CA ARG A 432 5.15 29.97 2.09
C ARG A 432 5.06 31.48 1.88
N LYS A 433 4.05 31.95 1.11
CA LYS A 433 3.83 33.40 0.93
C LYS A 433 3.48 34.09 2.24
N ILE A 434 2.57 33.49 3.03
CA ILE A 434 2.19 34.05 4.35
C ILE A 434 3.41 34.13 5.26
N VAL A 435 4.25 33.11 5.30
CA VAL A 435 5.49 33.12 6.10
C VAL A 435 6.42 34.26 5.68
N HIS A 436 6.62 34.46 4.37
CA HIS A 436 7.47 35.53 3.85
C HIS A 436 6.92 36.94 4.20
N GLU A 437 5.63 37.14 4.00
CA GLU A 437 4.97 38.44 4.31
C GLU A 437 5.03 38.76 5.80
N LEU A 438 4.71 37.81 6.67
CA LEU A 438 4.78 37.99 8.12
C LEU A 438 6.22 38.27 8.59
N HIS A 439 7.20 37.59 8.00
CA HIS A 439 8.61 37.82 8.30
C HIS A 439 9.06 39.22 7.86
N GLN A 440 8.64 39.68 6.68
CA GLN A 440 8.94 41.03 6.20
C GLN A 440 8.31 42.12 7.08
N GLN A 441 7.16 41.82 7.69
CA GLN A 441 6.49 42.70 8.65
C GLN A 441 7.14 42.68 10.05
N GLY A 442 8.21 41.88 10.25
CA GLY A 442 8.93 41.78 11.52
C GLY A 442 8.28 40.84 12.54
N GLU A 443 7.25 40.08 12.16
CA GLU A 443 6.62 39.10 13.08
C GLU A 443 7.53 37.89 13.31
N THR A 444 7.51 37.37 14.53
CA THR A 444 8.19 36.12 14.86
C THR A 444 7.35 34.93 14.36
N VAL A 445 7.84 34.18 13.39
CA VAL A 445 7.09 33.11 12.74
C VAL A 445 7.73 31.74 12.97
N LEU A 446 6.91 30.75 13.26
CA LEU A 446 7.26 29.33 13.28
C LEU A 446 6.51 28.60 12.15
N ALA A 447 7.25 28.07 11.18
CA ALA A 447 6.68 27.34 10.07
C ALA A 447 6.65 25.82 10.36
N LEU A 448 5.47 25.20 10.20
CA LEU A 448 5.26 23.78 10.40
C LEU A 448 4.85 23.07 9.10
N ASP A 449 5.53 22.00 8.75
CA ASP A 449 5.08 21.07 7.71
C ASP A 449 5.63 19.66 8.03
N TYR A 450 4.99 18.63 7.49
CA TYR A 450 5.49 17.26 7.58
C TYR A 450 6.60 16.97 6.55
N ASP A 451 6.72 17.79 5.51
CA ASP A 451 7.66 17.66 4.41
C ASP A 451 8.86 18.59 4.57
N LEU A 452 10.04 18.00 4.82
CA LEU A 452 11.29 18.77 4.96
C LEU A 452 11.64 19.56 3.69
N GLY A 453 11.26 19.06 2.50
CA GLY A 453 11.53 19.75 1.24
C GLY A 453 10.81 21.10 1.14
N LYS A 454 9.64 21.21 1.75
CA LYS A 454 8.85 22.45 1.79
C LYS A 454 9.33 23.45 2.85
N LEU A 455 10.04 22.96 3.85
CA LEU A 455 10.61 23.78 4.93
C LEU A 455 12.01 24.34 4.61
N LYS A 456 12.65 23.85 3.54
CA LYS A 456 13.94 24.39 3.11
C LYS A 456 13.80 25.83 2.58
N ASP A 457 14.85 26.59 2.77
CA ASP A 457 14.98 27.97 2.27
C ASP A 457 13.94 28.96 2.80
N LEU A 458 13.36 28.70 3.97
CA LEU A 458 12.50 29.66 4.68
C LEU A 458 13.35 30.51 5.63
N PRO A 459 13.13 31.85 5.68
CA PRO A 459 13.89 32.79 6.51
C PRO A 459 13.47 32.78 7.99
N VAL A 460 12.69 31.76 8.41
CA VAL A 460 12.07 31.69 9.74
C VAL A 460 12.41 30.36 10.42
N ARG A 461 12.13 30.25 11.72
CA ARG A 461 12.25 28.98 12.42
C ARG A 461 11.26 27.96 11.86
N VAL A 462 11.71 26.72 11.72
CA VAL A 462 10.93 25.64 11.14
C VAL A 462 10.85 24.47 12.10
N LEU A 463 9.67 23.84 12.18
CA LEU A 463 9.43 22.63 12.94
C LEU A 463 8.82 21.58 12.00
N MET A 464 9.48 20.43 11.88
CA MET A 464 9.00 19.35 11.03
C MET A 464 8.19 18.34 11.83
N GLY A 465 6.95 18.10 11.41
CA GLY A 465 6.11 17.05 11.99
C GLY A 465 4.68 17.11 11.50
N ASN A 466 3.89 16.11 11.91
CA ASN A 466 2.45 16.09 11.62
C ASN A 466 1.70 16.77 12.77
N VAL A 467 0.99 17.84 12.46
CA VAL A 467 0.25 18.69 13.40
C VAL A 467 -0.95 18.00 14.08
N GLU A 468 -1.35 16.83 13.61
CA GLU A 468 -2.35 16.01 14.32
C GLU A 468 -1.84 15.50 15.69
N TYR A 469 -0.52 15.48 15.90
CA TYR A 469 0.07 15.06 17.16
C TYR A 469 0.15 16.20 18.16
N LEU A 470 -0.47 15.99 19.33
CA LEU A 470 -0.49 16.97 20.43
C LEU A 470 0.93 17.42 20.83
N VAL A 471 1.85 16.46 20.90
CA VAL A 471 3.24 16.70 21.29
C VAL A 471 3.93 17.71 20.38
N LEU A 472 3.55 17.77 19.09
CA LEU A 472 4.14 18.72 18.15
C LEU A 472 3.60 20.14 18.38
N LEU A 473 2.32 20.28 18.68
CA LEU A 473 1.72 21.57 19.01
C LEU A 473 2.22 22.10 20.34
N ASP A 474 2.47 21.22 21.33
CA ASP A 474 3.12 21.56 22.59
C ASP A 474 4.57 22.01 22.36
N GLU A 475 5.32 21.29 21.49
CA GLU A 475 6.69 21.66 21.10
C GLU A 475 6.72 22.97 20.29
N ALA A 476 5.67 23.23 19.50
CA ALA A 476 5.47 24.50 18.79
C ALA A 476 5.10 25.65 19.74
N GLY A 477 4.80 25.38 21.00
CA GLY A 477 4.40 26.38 21.99
C GLY A 477 3.02 26.99 21.72
N LEU A 478 2.04 26.19 21.30
CA LEU A 478 0.71 26.66 20.94
C LEU A 478 0.09 27.55 22.01
N GLU A 479 0.15 27.19 23.28
CA GLU A 479 -0.41 27.96 24.41
C GLU A 479 0.20 29.37 24.55
N ARG A 480 1.35 29.61 23.94
CA ARG A 480 2.11 30.88 24.00
C ARG A 480 2.16 31.61 22.66
N ALA A 481 1.47 31.05 21.66
CA ALA A 481 1.42 31.62 20.33
C ALA A 481 0.40 32.78 20.28
N LYS A 482 0.68 33.78 19.45
CA LYS A 482 -0.20 34.91 19.15
C LYS A 482 -1.33 34.54 18.21
N LEU A 483 -1.04 33.63 17.27
CA LEU A 483 -1.96 33.21 16.23
C LEU A 483 -1.51 31.88 15.63
N LEU A 484 -2.46 31.02 15.29
CA LEU A 484 -2.23 29.85 14.42
C LEU A 484 -2.90 30.04 13.07
N VAL A 485 -2.13 29.91 11.98
CA VAL A 485 -2.62 29.98 10.59
C VAL A 485 -2.45 28.61 9.94
N SER A 486 -3.55 27.94 9.63
CA SER A 486 -3.51 26.68 8.88
C SER A 486 -3.76 26.90 7.40
N CYS A 487 -2.78 26.50 6.58
CA CYS A 487 -2.87 26.49 5.12
C CYS A 487 -3.07 25.07 4.57
N LEU A 488 -3.41 24.11 5.43
CA LEU A 488 -3.67 22.72 5.03
C LEU A 488 -4.94 22.62 4.19
N LYS A 489 -4.91 21.70 3.21
CA LYS A 489 -6.06 21.42 2.34
C LYS A 489 -6.93 20.27 2.88
N ASP A 490 -6.77 19.89 4.14
CA ASP A 490 -7.53 18.84 4.78
C ASP A 490 -8.45 19.41 5.85
N ASP A 491 -9.75 19.35 5.59
CA ASP A 491 -10.79 19.93 6.45
C ASP A 491 -10.81 19.30 7.85
N LYS A 492 -10.55 17.98 7.96
CA LYS A 492 -10.54 17.27 9.26
C LYS A 492 -9.37 17.71 10.14
N THR A 493 -8.19 17.89 9.56
CA THR A 493 -7.03 18.40 10.30
C THR A 493 -7.24 19.85 10.71
N ASN A 494 -7.91 20.65 9.87
CA ASN A 494 -8.25 22.03 10.19
C ASN A 494 -9.30 22.12 11.33
N GLU A 495 -10.31 21.23 11.35
CA GLU A 495 -11.25 21.11 12.47
C GLU A 495 -10.51 20.73 13.78
N LEU A 496 -9.56 19.80 13.72
CA LEU A 496 -8.75 19.42 14.88
C LEU A 496 -7.89 20.57 15.40
N LEU A 497 -7.23 21.31 14.50
CA LEU A 497 -6.42 22.47 14.86
C LEU A 497 -7.27 23.57 15.47
N ALA A 498 -8.45 23.86 14.89
CA ALA A 498 -9.41 24.82 15.43
C ALA A 498 -9.82 24.46 16.86
N TYR A 499 -10.21 23.21 17.09
CA TYR A 499 -10.53 22.71 18.44
C TYR A 499 -9.38 22.88 19.43
N ARG A 500 -8.13 22.62 19.00
CA ARG A 500 -6.93 22.80 19.84
C ARG A 500 -6.66 24.26 20.16
N CYS A 501 -6.81 25.15 19.19
CA CYS A 501 -6.67 26.58 19.39
C CYS A 501 -7.73 27.11 20.36
N GLN A 502 -8.97 26.63 20.26
CA GLN A 502 -10.04 26.97 21.19
C GLN A 502 -9.69 26.56 22.64
N LEU A 503 -9.16 25.35 22.85
CA LEU A 503 -8.72 24.90 24.16
C LEU A 503 -7.56 25.72 24.72
N ALA A 504 -6.61 26.11 23.86
CA ALA A 504 -5.45 26.93 24.21
C ALA A 504 -5.78 28.44 24.30
N LYS A 505 -7.00 28.84 23.92
CA LYS A 505 -7.44 30.26 23.82
C LYS A 505 -6.55 31.07 22.87
N VAL A 506 -6.08 30.47 21.78
CA VAL A 506 -5.24 31.12 20.76
C VAL A 506 -6.09 31.37 19.53
N PRO A 507 -6.06 32.59 18.96
CA PRO A 507 -6.74 32.87 17.69
C PRO A 507 -6.33 31.93 16.59
N CYS A 508 -7.29 31.50 15.74
CA CYS A 508 -7.07 30.56 14.67
C CYS A 508 -7.59 31.08 13.33
N SER A 509 -6.76 30.97 12.29
CA SER A 509 -7.16 31.15 10.91
C SER A 509 -7.00 29.84 10.17
N ALA A 510 -8.08 29.31 9.58
CA ALA A 510 -8.06 28.02 8.91
C ALA A 510 -8.48 28.11 7.43
N HIS A 511 -7.78 27.35 6.58
CA HIS A 511 -8.10 27.22 5.16
C HIS A 511 -9.24 26.21 4.97
N LEU A 512 -10.20 26.56 4.12
CA LEU A 512 -11.30 25.69 3.72
C LEU A 512 -11.37 25.57 2.20
N LEU A 513 -11.58 24.37 1.70
CA LEU A 513 -11.72 24.10 0.26
C LEU A 513 -13.14 24.29 -0.24
N THR A 514 -14.14 23.99 0.60
CA THR A 514 -15.57 24.01 0.26
C THR A 514 -16.39 24.59 1.40
N LEU A 515 -17.51 25.24 1.08
CA LEU A 515 -18.41 25.87 2.07
C LEU A 515 -19.04 24.85 3.06
N CYS A 516 -19.05 23.56 2.72
CA CYS A 516 -19.69 22.53 3.57
C CYS A 516 -19.07 22.38 4.97
N GLY A 517 -17.83 22.81 5.19
CA GLY A 517 -17.15 22.77 6.50
C GLY A 517 -17.24 24.07 7.30
N LEU A 518 -17.80 25.15 6.73
CA LEU A 518 -17.79 26.49 7.31
C LEU A 518 -18.47 26.56 8.68
N ASP A 519 -19.64 25.93 8.79
CA ASP A 519 -20.43 25.94 10.03
C ASP A 519 -19.73 25.18 11.16
N ARG A 520 -19.02 24.09 10.84
CA ARG A 520 -18.25 23.34 11.82
C ARG A 520 -17.02 24.11 12.32
N LEU A 521 -16.26 24.75 11.42
CA LEU A 521 -15.12 25.57 11.83
C LEU A 521 -15.57 26.77 12.68
N ARG A 522 -16.70 27.39 12.33
CA ARG A 522 -17.30 28.46 13.15
C ARG A 522 -17.76 27.99 14.52
N ALA A 523 -18.31 26.77 14.61
CA ALA A 523 -18.70 26.16 15.89
C ALA A 523 -17.48 25.92 16.81
N PHE A 524 -16.28 25.70 16.25
CA PHE A 524 -15.02 25.62 17.00
C PHE A 524 -14.37 26.98 17.27
N GLY A 525 -15.04 28.09 16.97
CA GLY A 525 -14.56 29.43 17.29
C GLY A 525 -13.36 29.89 16.45
N VAL A 526 -13.29 29.49 15.18
CA VAL A 526 -12.27 29.96 14.25
C VAL A 526 -12.52 31.44 13.95
N ASP A 527 -11.52 32.30 14.19
CA ASP A 527 -11.63 33.76 14.03
C ASP A 527 -11.69 34.16 12.56
N HIS A 528 -10.96 33.45 11.70
CA HIS A 528 -10.91 33.74 10.27
C HIS A 528 -10.86 32.46 9.45
N VAL A 529 -11.73 32.34 8.42
CA VAL A 529 -11.74 31.24 7.48
C VAL A 529 -11.28 31.72 6.10
N MET A 530 -10.15 31.20 5.64
CA MET A 530 -9.61 31.49 4.31
C MET A 530 -10.34 30.64 3.26
N LEU A 531 -11.01 31.29 2.31
CA LEU A 531 -11.70 30.69 1.17
C LEU A 531 -11.07 31.17 -0.15
N PRO A 532 -9.90 30.64 -0.56
CA PRO A 532 -9.12 31.21 -1.66
C PRO A 532 -9.86 31.23 -3.00
N LYS A 533 -10.77 30.29 -3.24
CA LYS A 533 -11.57 30.25 -4.47
C LYS A 533 -12.60 31.38 -4.49
N GLU A 534 -13.30 31.63 -3.41
CA GLU A 534 -14.29 32.71 -3.33
C GLU A 534 -13.63 34.08 -3.28
N GLU A 535 -12.59 34.22 -2.47
CA GLU A 535 -11.82 35.47 -2.39
C GLU A 535 -11.17 35.81 -3.74
N GLY A 536 -10.57 34.79 -4.41
CA GLY A 536 -10.02 34.97 -5.76
C GLY A 536 -11.09 35.38 -6.77
N THR A 537 -12.26 34.74 -6.75
CA THR A 537 -13.38 35.08 -7.63
C THR A 537 -13.87 36.51 -7.35
N ARG A 538 -14.02 36.89 -6.08
CA ARG A 538 -14.46 38.22 -5.69
C ARG A 538 -13.46 39.29 -6.12
N LEU A 539 -12.16 39.07 -5.91
CA LEU A 539 -11.10 39.97 -6.34
C LEU A 539 -11.05 40.10 -7.87
N THR A 540 -11.18 39.00 -8.60
CA THR A 540 -11.22 39.02 -10.05
C THR A 540 -12.42 39.79 -10.58
N LEU A 541 -13.62 39.55 -10.03
CA LEU A 541 -14.81 40.32 -10.39
C LEU A 541 -14.66 41.82 -10.07
N GLN A 542 -14.03 42.13 -8.95
CA GLN A 542 -13.76 43.51 -8.55
C GLN A 542 -12.77 44.20 -9.51
N GLN A 543 -11.73 43.50 -9.96
CA GLN A 543 -10.78 43.99 -10.97
C GLN A 543 -11.44 44.16 -12.35
N LEU A 544 -12.25 43.18 -12.78
CA LEU A 544 -12.99 43.28 -14.04
C LEU A 544 -14.00 44.43 -14.07
N ARG A 545 -14.63 44.74 -12.91
CA ARG A 545 -15.46 45.94 -12.76
C ARG A 545 -14.64 47.23 -12.85
N ARG A 546 -13.44 47.28 -12.24
CA ARG A 546 -12.52 48.45 -12.33
C ARG A 546 -12.00 48.67 -13.75
N MET A 547 -11.93 47.61 -14.56
CA MET A 547 -11.53 47.67 -15.97
C MET A 547 -12.69 48.01 -16.91
N GLU A 548 -13.88 48.32 -16.37
CA GLU A 548 -15.13 48.62 -17.12
C GLU A 548 -15.58 47.55 -18.10
N VAL A 549 -15.07 46.32 -17.92
CA VAL A 549 -15.43 45.15 -18.76
C VAL A 549 -16.77 44.55 -18.36
N LEU A 550 -17.20 44.73 -17.11
CA LEU A 550 -18.49 44.26 -16.59
C LEU A 550 -19.37 45.45 -16.26
N ARG A 551 -20.60 45.43 -16.74
CA ARG A 551 -21.64 46.39 -16.32
C ARG A 551 -21.94 46.19 -14.84
N SER A 552 -22.16 47.27 -14.12
CA SER A 552 -22.47 47.36 -12.70
C SER A 552 -23.69 46.53 -12.33
#